data_5778da06cd6185e0087342080f624a69
#
_entry.id   5778da06cd6185e0087342080f624a69
#
_cell.length_a   1.000
_cell.length_b   1.000
_cell.length_c   1.000
_cell.angle_alpha   90.00
_cell.angle_beta   90.00
_cell.angle_gamma   90.00
#
_symmetry.space_group_name_H-M   'P 1'
#
loop_
_entity.id
_entity.type
_entity.pdbx_description
1 polymer ?
#
loop_
_entity_poly.entity_id
_entity_poly.type
_entity_poly.pdbx_seq_one_letter_code
_entity_poly.pdbx_strand_id
1 'polypeptide(L)'
;QIVVQDTEFSEEALKKQCEYVESYENIICYTVPGIADNTYIAYVYYEIKFIGIDTKAPSMIRLYICQNKDGSLYIDKNAKDGEIAAYLQEVAGWESVRELVANVNTRYQEACVKDEALKNLKDMLDGKTSVPSSEKSSEENTSESVSDTVYDAESQADEA
;
A
#
# COMPACT_ATOMS: atom_id res chain seq x y z
N GLN A 1 -4.75 -5.66 -6.68
CA GLN A 1 -5.38 -6.28 -5.52
C GLN A 1 -5.16 -5.36 -4.35
N ILE A 2 -6.18 -4.53 -4.01
CA ILE A 2 -6.15 -3.82 -2.74
C ILE A 2 -6.33 -4.89 -1.70
N VAL A 3 -5.25 -5.19 -1.12
CA VAL A 3 -5.15 -6.08 -0.01
C VAL A 3 -5.83 -5.38 1.16
N VAL A 4 -6.69 -6.07 1.85
CA VAL A 4 -6.88 -5.85 3.27
C VAL A 4 -5.48 -6.05 3.86
N GLN A 5 -4.72 -4.98 3.96
CA GLN A 5 -3.36 -5.08 4.49
C GLN A 5 -3.49 -5.31 5.99
N ASP A 6 -2.94 -6.43 6.45
CA ASP A 6 -2.46 -6.56 7.81
C ASP A 6 -1.27 -5.60 7.92
N THR A 7 -1.57 -4.35 8.16
CA THR A 7 -0.55 -3.31 8.23
C THR A 7 0.24 -3.50 9.51
N GLU A 8 1.52 -3.80 9.39
CA GLU A 8 2.44 -3.51 10.48
C GLU A 8 2.42 -1.99 10.66
N PHE A 9 1.78 -1.54 11.73
CA PHE A 9 1.83 -0.15 12.14
C PHE A 9 3.24 0.15 12.66
N SER A 10 4.18 0.43 11.75
CA SER A 10 5.39 1.11 12.13
C SER A 10 5.14 2.61 12.05
N GLU A 11 5.54 3.35 13.07
CA GLU A 11 5.41 4.81 13.12
C GLU A 11 6.10 5.47 11.91
N GLU A 12 7.19 4.88 11.42
CA GLU A 12 7.93 5.34 10.25
C GLU A 12 7.15 5.12 8.94
N ALA A 13 6.46 3.99 8.79
CA ALA A 13 5.62 3.71 7.63
C ALA A 13 4.41 4.66 7.59
N LEU A 14 3.80 4.94 8.75
CA LEU A 14 2.73 5.92 8.86
C LEU A 14 3.19 7.33 8.51
N LYS A 15 4.36 7.76 8.98
CA LYS A 15 4.93 9.07 8.65
C LYS A 15 5.16 9.22 7.14
N LYS A 16 5.73 8.21 6.48
CA LYS A 16 5.93 8.22 5.02
C LYS A 16 4.62 8.27 4.25
N GLN A 17 3.59 7.54 4.70
CA GLN A 17 2.27 7.58 4.08
C GLN A 17 1.62 8.97 4.25
N CYS A 18 1.80 9.61 5.40
CA CYS A 18 1.27 10.95 5.66
C CYS A 18 1.86 12.04 4.75
N GLU A 19 3.05 11.85 4.19
CA GLU A 19 3.67 12.85 3.28
C GLU A 19 2.87 13.05 1.98
N TYR A 20 2.11 12.04 1.54
CA TYR A 20 1.33 12.09 0.30
C TYR A 20 -0.18 12.21 0.55
N VAL A 21 -0.62 12.14 1.80
CA VAL A 21 -2.04 12.13 2.17
C VAL A 21 -2.46 13.49 2.67
N GLU A 22 -3.50 14.05 2.03
CA GLU A 22 -4.15 15.30 2.44
C GLU A 22 -5.17 15.03 3.56
N SER A 23 -6.02 14.01 3.39
CA SER A 23 -7.05 13.64 4.37
C SER A 23 -7.50 12.18 4.26
N TYR A 24 -8.09 11.69 5.36
CA TYR A 24 -8.87 10.45 5.40
C TYR A 24 -10.33 10.81 5.61
N GLU A 25 -11.20 10.33 4.74
CA GLU A 25 -12.61 10.70 4.70
C GLU A 25 -13.53 9.48 4.65
N ASN A 26 -14.82 9.69 4.89
CA ASN A 26 -15.87 8.67 4.77
C ASN A 26 -15.55 7.38 5.54
N ILE A 27 -15.06 7.51 6.78
CA ILE A 27 -14.66 6.37 7.60
C ILE A 27 -15.90 5.61 8.10
N ILE A 28 -15.97 4.32 7.78
CA ILE A 28 -17.04 3.41 8.19
C ILE A 28 -16.40 2.16 8.80
N CYS A 29 -16.86 1.76 9.99
CA CYS A 29 -16.35 0.59 10.68
C CYS A 29 -17.43 -0.51 10.71
N TYR A 30 -17.09 -1.68 10.16
CA TYR A 30 -17.88 -2.91 10.25
C TYR A 30 -17.21 -3.85 11.22
N THR A 31 -17.95 -4.41 12.15
CA THR A 31 -17.38 -5.31 13.16
C THR A 31 -18.06 -6.66 13.18
N VAL A 32 -17.28 -7.70 13.41
CA VAL A 32 -17.76 -9.04 13.76
C VAL A 32 -17.09 -9.49 15.05
N PRO A 33 -17.74 -10.37 15.85
CA PRO A 33 -17.10 -10.94 17.05
C PRO A 33 -15.76 -11.61 16.72
N GLY A 34 -14.78 -11.50 17.60
CA GLY A 34 -13.53 -12.24 17.51
C GLY A 34 -13.70 -13.67 18.07
N ILE A 35 -12.60 -14.43 18.08
CA ILE A 35 -12.61 -15.83 18.54
C ILE A 35 -12.75 -15.94 20.08
N ALA A 36 -12.33 -14.93 20.83
CA ALA A 36 -12.40 -14.87 22.27
C ALA A 36 -13.40 -13.82 22.76
N ASP A 37 -13.85 -13.95 24.02
CA ASP A 37 -14.69 -12.96 24.65
C ASP A 37 -14.02 -11.58 24.66
N ASN A 38 -14.81 -10.54 24.43
CA ASN A 38 -14.35 -9.15 24.37
C ASN A 38 -13.28 -8.89 23.30
N THR A 39 -13.32 -9.66 22.20
CA THR A 39 -12.51 -9.42 21.01
C THR A 39 -13.38 -9.18 19.79
N TYR A 40 -12.87 -8.43 18.81
CA TYR A 40 -13.60 -8.04 17.61
C TYR A 40 -12.68 -8.01 16.41
N ILE A 41 -13.21 -8.36 15.24
CA ILE A 41 -12.57 -8.08 13.96
C ILE A 41 -13.25 -6.86 13.38
N ALA A 42 -12.50 -5.80 13.15
CA ALA A 42 -12.99 -4.57 12.55
C ALA A 42 -12.48 -4.43 11.11
N TYR A 43 -13.40 -4.27 10.18
CA TYR A 43 -13.12 -3.86 8.80
C TYR A 43 -13.43 -2.37 8.70
N VAL A 44 -12.38 -1.56 8.62
CA VAL A 44 -12.51 -0.10 8.55
C VAL A 44 -12.34 0.34 7.12
N TYR A 45 -13.45 0.75 6.50
CA TYR A 45 -13.46 1.42 5.20
C TYR A 45 -13.13 2.89 5.39
N TYR A 46 -12.37 3.47 4.47
CA TYR A 46 -12.09 4.90 4.40
C TYR A 46 -11.71 5.31 2.98
N GLU A 47 -11.76 6.58 2.69
CA GLU A 47 -11.31 7.17 1.43
C GLU A 47 -10.09 8.03 1.69
N ILE A 48 -9.01 7.82 0.92
CA ILE A 48 -7.79 8.61 1.00
C ILE A 48 -7.84 9.71 -0.05
N LYS A 49 -7.73 10.94 0.36
CA LYS A 49 -7.44 12.09 -0.50
C LYS A 49 -5.94 12.30 -0.54
N PHE A 50 -5.35 12.13 -1.69
CA PHE A 50 -3.92 12.40 -1.90
C PHE A 50 -3.69 13.84 -2.32
N ILE A 51 -2.54 14.41 -1.92
CA ILE A 51 -2.15 15.77 -2.30
C ILE A 51 -2.01 15.85 -3.82
N GLY A 52 -2.72 16.80 -4.45
CA GLY A 52 -2.67 17.03 -5.89
C GLY A 52 -3.45 16.03 -6.75
N ILE A 53 -4.22 15.11 -6.14
CA ILE A 53 -5.09 14.16 -6.85
C ILE A 53 -6.53 14.41 -6.40
N ASP A 54 -7.43 14.73 -7.34
CA ASP A 54 -8.81 15.10 -7.00
C ASP A 54 -9.68 13.89 -6.63
N THR A 55 -9.43 12.75 -7.23
CA THR A 55 -10.18 11.53 -6.98
C THR A 55 -9.72 10.86 -5.69
N LYS A 56 -10.67 10.59 -4.78
CA LYS A 56 -10.42 9.86 -3.55
C LYS A 56 -10.22 8.37 -3.83
N ALA A 57 -9.27 7.77 -3.13
CA ALA A 57 -8.97 6.34 -3.22
C ALA A 57 -9.69 5.56 -2.11
N PRO A 58 -10.73 4.78 -2.43
CA PRO A 58 -11.34 3.86 -1.47
C PRO A 58 -10.35 2.84 -0.95
N SER A 59 -10.32 2.63 0.34
CA SER A 59 -9.42 1.69 1.00
C SER A 59 -10.10 0.98 2.16
N MET A 60 -9.51 -0.11 2.63
CA MET A 60 -10.00 -0.85 3.78
C MET A 60 -8.84 -1.49 4.54
N ILE A 61 -8.93 -1.45 5.86
CA ILE A 61 -8.02 -2.15 6.76
C ILE A 61 -8.81 -3.11 7.66
N ARG A 62 -8.21 -4.27 7.94
CA ARG A 62 -8.71 -5.22 8.92
C ARG A 62 -7.88 -5.13 10.19
N LEU A 63 -8.54 -5.02 11.34
CA LEU A 63 -7.93 -4.91 12.66
C LEU A 63 -8.50 -6.00 13.57
N TYR A 64 -7.67 -6.60 14.40
CA TYR A 64 -8.11 -7.43 15.52
C TYR A 64 -8.05 -6.59 16.79
N ILE A 65 -9.20 -6.36 17.39
CA ILE A 65 -9.38 -5.45 18.52
C ILE A 65 -9.71 -6.27 19.76
N CYS A 66 -9.03 -5.98 20.84
CA CYS A 66 -9.26 -6.58 22.14
C CYS A 66 -9.70 -5.52 23.14
N GLN A 67 -10.55 -5.90 24.10
CA GLN A 67 -10.98 -5.05 25.19
C GLN A 67 -10.32 -5.48 26.49
N ASN A 68 -9.72 -4.52 27.17
CA ASN A 68 -9.16 -4.69 28.52
C ASN A 68 -10.27 -4.80 29.58
N LYS A 69 -9.91 -5.22 30.78
CA LYS A 69 -10.83 -5.31 31.95
C LYS A 69 -11.42 -3.96 32.37
N ASP A 70 -10.74 -2.87 32.07
CA ASP A 70 -11.21 -1.51 32.35
C ASP A 70 -12.10 -0.94 31.23
N GLY A 71 -12.36 -1.74 30.18
CA GLY A 71 -13.18 -1.36 29.02
C GLY A 71 -12.42 -0.66 27.91
N SER A 72 -11.13 -0.36 28.08
CA SER A 72 -10.31 0.23 27.02
C SER A 72 -10.08 -0.76 25.89
N LEU A 73 -9.98 -0.26 24.65
CA LEU A 73 -9.74 -1.05 23.45
C LEU A 73 -8.28 -0.92 23.00
N TYR A 74 -7.72 -2.01 22.50
CA TYR A 74 -6.41 -1.99 21.85
C TYR A 74 -6.39 -2.90 20.62
N ILE A 75 -5.46 -2.62 19.69
CA ILE A 75 -5.23 -3.44 18.51
C ILE A 75 -4.18 -4.49 18.86
N ASP A 76 -4.52 -5.77 18.72
CA ASP A 76 -3.55 -6.85 18.86
C ASP A 76 -2.74 -7.02 17.59
N LYS A 77 -1.46 -6.63 17.65
CA LYS A 77 -0.52 -6.75 16.53
C LYS A 77 -0.04 -8.19 16.32
N ASN A 78 -0.23 -9.07 17.30
CA ASN A 78 0.22 -10.47 17.24
C ASN A 78 -0.88 -11.43 16.73
N ALA A 79 -2.02 -10.90 16.29
CA ALA A 79 -3.14 -11.68 15.73
C ALA A 79 -2.83 -12.35 14.37
N LYS A 80 -1.53 -12.53 14.05
CA LYS A 80 -1.07 -13.12 12.78
C LYS A 80 -0.86 -14.63 12.83
N ASP A 81 -0.83 -15.20 14.05
CA ASP A 81 -0.44 -16.60 14.26
C ASP A 81 -1.51 -17.40 15.01
N GLY A 82 -1.44 -18.70 14.90
CA GLY A 82 -2.25 -19.65 15.66
C GLY A 82 -3.75 -19.61 15.36
N GLU A 83 -4.58 -19.80 16.38
CA GLU A 83 -6.03 -19.89 16.25
C GLU A 83 -6.68 -18.61 15.76
N ILE A 84 -6.14 -17.44 16.15
CA ILE A 84 -6.64 -16.15 15.72
C ILE A 84 -6.47 -16.00 14.21
N ALA A 85 -5.28 -16.35 13.68
CA ALA A 85 -5.02 -16.29 12.24
C ALA A 85 -5.95 -17.22 11.45
N ALA A 86 -6.18 -18.45 11.94
CA ALA A 86 -7.11 -19.39 11.32
C ALA A 86 -8.55 -18.81 11.29
N TYR A 87 -9.00 -18.24 12.40
CA TYR A 87 -10.33 -17.63 12.49
C TYR A 87 -10.47 -16.39 11.58
N LEU A 88 -9.42 -15.57 11.50
CA LEU A 88 -9.40 -14.43 10.56
C LEU A 88 -9.55 -14.88 9.10
N GLN A 89 -8.97 -16.04 8.74
CA GLN A 89 -9.13 -16.60 7.40
C GLN A 89 -10.55 -17.16 7.18
N GLU A 90 -11.12 -17.80 8.18
CA GLU A 90 -12.51 -18.27 8.14
C GLU A 90 -13.47 -17.09 7.92
N VAL A 91 -13.38 -16.03 8.75
CA VAL A 91 -14.20 -14.82 8.64
C VAL A 91 -14.01 -14.12 7.29
N ALA A 92 -12.79 -14.09 6.76
CA ALA A 92 -12.53 -13.54 5.42
C ALA A 92 -13.23 -14.34 4.30
N GLY A 93 -13.56 -15.60 4.54
CA GLY A 93 -14.33 -16.47 3.65
C GLY A 93 -15.84 -16.22 3.69
N TRP A 94 -16.37 -15.53 4.70
CA TRP A 94 -17.81 -15.26 4.82
C TRP A 94 -18.29 -14.41 3.65
N GLU A 95 -19.48 -14.74 3.14
CA GLU A 95 -20.05 -14.07 1.95
C GLU A 95 -20.13 -12.56 2.12
N SER A 96 -20.65 -12.07 3.25
CA SER A 96 -20.77 -10.65 3.55
C SER A 96 -19.41 -9.91 3.59
N VAL A 97 -18.37 -10.56 4.10
CA VAL A 97 -17.02 -9.99 4.14
C VAL A 97 -16.39 -9.97 2.75
N ARG A 98 -16.56 -11.05 1.98
CA ARG A 98 -16.08 -11.13 0.59
C ARG A 98 -16.74 -10.08 -0.29
N GLU A 99 -18.05 -9.89 -0.16
CA GLU A 99 -18.80 -8.87 -0.90
C GLU A 99 -18.33 -7.45 -0.52
N LEU A 100 -18.10 -7.20 0.79
CA LEU A 100 -17.60 -5.93 1.27
C LEU A 100 -16.22 -5.62 0.66
N VAL A 101 -15.29 -6.57 0.71
CA VAL A 101 -13.95 -6.44 0.14
C VAL A 101 -14.01 -6.27 -1.39
N ALA A 102 -14.84 -7.05 -2.07
CA ALA A 102 -15.03 -6.95 -3.52
C ALA A 102 -15.56 -5.58 -3.94
N ASN A 103 -16.53 -5.03 -3.18
CA ASN A 103 -17.10 -3.71 -3.44
C ASN A 103 -16.02 -2.61 -3.33
N VAL A 104 -15.21 -2.63 -2.26
CA VAL A 104 -14.11 -1.67 -2.09
C VAL A 104 -13.10 -1.76 -3.23
N ASN A 105 -12.71 -2.99 -3.61
CA ASN A 105 -11.80 -3.21 -4.73
C ASN A 105 -12.35 -2.67 -6.05
N THR A 106 -13.63 -2.91 -6.35
CA THR A 106 -14.29 -2.40 -7.55
C THR A 106 -14.27 -0.87 -7.57
N ARG A 107 -14.69 -0.23 -6.48
CA ARG A 107 -14.70 1.25 -6.37
C ARG A 107 -13.30 1.85 -6.54
N TYR A 108 -12.28 1.19 -6.02
CA TYR A 108 -10.90 1.64 -6.21
C TYR A 108 -10.45 1.52 -7.67
N GLN A 109 -10.75 0.40 -8.33
CA GLN A 109 -10.43 0.23 -9.75
C GLN A 109 -11.15 1.29 -10.60
N GLU A 110 -12.41 1.57 -10.31
CA GLU A 110 -13.17 2.64 -10.97
C GLU A 110 -12.53 4.02 -10.74
N ALA A 111 -12.05 4.29 -9.53
CA ALA A 111 -11.33 5.53 -9.22
C ALA A 111 -10.04 5.66 -10.04
N CYS A 112 -9.25 4.58 -10.15
CA CYS A 112 -8.03 4.55 -10.97
C CYS A 112 -8.30 4.70 -12.48
N VAL A 113 -9.46 4.21 -12.96
CA VAL A 113 -9.86 4.38 -14.37
C VAL A 113 -10.25 5.84 -14.66
N LYS A 114 -10.86 6.52 -13.69
CA LYS A 114 -11.29 7.91 -13.81
C LYS A 114 -10.15 8.91 -13.71
N ASP A 115 -9.10 8.57 -12.98
CA ASP A 115 -8.01 9.48 -12.64
C ASP A 115 -6.65 8.83 -12.91
N GLU A 116 -5.99 9.30 -13.96
CA GLU A 116 -4.69 8.79 -14.38
C GLU A 116 -3.60 9.10 -13.34
N ALA A 117 -3.70 10.22 -12.62
CA ALA A 117 -2.74 10.56 -11.57
C ALA A 117 -2.83 9.56 -10.41
N LEU A 118 -4.05 9.16 -10.01
CA LEU A 118 -4.26 8.13 -9.01
C LEU A 118 -3.72 6.77 -9.48
N LYS A 119 -3.93 6.43 -10.75
CA LYS A 119 -3.39 5.20 -11.34
C LYS A 119 -1.86 5.19 -11.32
N ASN A 120 -1.24 6.30 -11.73
CA ASN A 120 0.23 6.42 -11.74
C ASN A 120 0.82 6.33 -10.33
N LEU A 121 0.19 6.98 -9.34
CA LEU A 121 0.58 6.86 -7.94
C LEU A 121 0.52 5.40 -7.47
N LYS A 122 -0.57 4.68 -7.82
CA LYS A 122 -0.71 3.26 -7.52
C LYS A 122 0.42 2.43 -8.14
N ASP A 123 0.69 2.63 -9.44
CA ASP A 123 1.73 1.87 -10.16
C ASP A 123 3.14 2.15 -9.59
N MET A 124 3.38 3.36 -9.10
CA MET A 124 4.60 3.74 -8.38
C MET A 124 4.70 3.03 -7.02
N LEU A 125 3.63 3.01 -6.24
CA LEU A 125 3.59 2.34 -4.94
C LEU A 125 3.70 0.81 -5.06
N ASP A 126 3.15 0.23 -6.14
CA ASP A 126 3.27 -1.20 -6.46
C ASP A 126 4.66 -1.58 -7.03
N GLY A 127 5.57 -0.62 -7.19
CA GLY A 127 6.91 -0.84 -7.73
C GLY A 127 6.94 -1.15 -9.24
N LYS A 128 5.88 -0.84 -9.97
CA LYS A 128 5.74 -1.11 -11.41
C LYS A 128 6.33 -0.01 -12.29
N THR A 129 6.57 1.18 -11.72
CA THR A 129 7.10 2.33 -12.45
C THR A 129 8.29 2.89 -11.69
N SER A 130 9.43 3.07 -12.37
CA SER A 130 10.57 3.83 -11.83
C SER A 130 10.17 5.30 -11.74
N VAL A 131 10.51 5.96 -10.64
CA VAL A 131 10.28 7.39 -10.42
C VAL A 131 10.88 8.17 -11.61
N PRO A 132 10.15 9.00 -12.34
CA PRO A 132 10.78 9.95 -13.24
C PRO A 132 11.54 10.95 -12.37
N SER A 133 12.87 10.88 -12.42
CA SER A 133 13.75 11.92 -11.90
C SER A 133 13.32 13.24 -12.51
N SER A 134 12.87 14.17 -11.70
CA SER A 134 12.67 15.56 -12.12
C SER A 134 14.03 16.17 -12.43
N GLU A 135 14.45 16.05 -13.67
CA GLU A 135 15.56 16.85 -14.19
C GLU A 135 15.10 18.31 -14.27
N LYS A 136 15.66 19.09 -13.38
CA LYS A 136 15.70 20.53 -13.55
C LYS A 136 16.52 20.84 -14.80
N SER A 137 15.85 21.40 -15.80
CA SER A 137 16.48 22.08 -16.91
C SER A 137 17.32 23.25 -16.42
N SER A 138 18.60 23.26 -16.76
CA SER A 138 19.34 24.48 -17.02
C SER A 138 20.28 24.18 -18.20
N GLU A 139 19.95 24.85 -19.29
CA GLU A 139 20.78 25.01 -20.48
C GLU A 139 22.10 25.68 -20.10
N GLU A 140 23.21 25.18 -20.62
CA GLU A 140 24.12 26.04 -21.38
C GLU A 140 25.20 25.22 -22.08
N ASN A 141 25.24 25.44 -23.32
CA ASN A 141 26.08 25.30 -24.48
C ASN A 141 27.61 25.33 -24.19
N THR A 142 28.42 24.45 -24.82
CA THR A 142 29.46 24.75 -25.77
C THR A 142 30.31 23.54 -26.14
N SER A 143 30.29 23.24 -27.39
CA SER A 143 31.17 22.70 -28.41
C SER A 143 32.58 22.11 -28.09
N GLU A 144 32.90 21.22 -29.06
CA GLU A 144 34.20 20.77 -29.61
C GLU A 144 34.93 19.66 -28.86
N SER A 145 35.15 18.60 -29.51
CA SER A 145 35.72 18.01 -30.70
C SER A 145 36.88 17.05 -30.39
N VAL A 146 36.83 15.95 -31.11
CA VAL A 146 37.89 15.11 -31.71
C VAL A 146 38.71 14.12 -30.88
N SER A 147 38.64 12.97 -31.45
CA SER A 147 39.60 11.92 -31.83
C SER A 147 39.85 10.79 -30.84
N ASP A 148 39.38 9.65 -31.27
CA ASP A 148 40.11 8.56 -31.94
C ASP A 148 41.29 8.00 -31.15
N THR A 149 41.17 6.78 -30.69
CA THR A 149 42.13 5.71 -31.05
C THR A 149 41.67 4.36 -30.51
N VAL A 150 41.53 3.46 -31.44
CA VAL A 150 41.47 2.01 -31.36
C VAL A 150 42.75 1.49 -30.68
N TYR A 151 42.66 0.46 -29.86
CA TYR A 151 43.58 -0.69 -29.94
C TYR A 151 42.91 -1.94 -29.33
N ASP A 152 42.96 -2.90 -30.18
CA ASP A 152 42.59 -4.29 -30.21
C ASP A 152 43.60 -5.18 -29.43
N ALA A 153 43.23 -6.45 -29.35
CA ALA A 153 44.05 -7.65 -29.16
C ALA A 153 44.15 -8.19 -27.74
N GLU A 154 43.43 -9.25 -27.53
CA GLU A 154 43.81 -10.71 -27.67
C GLU A 154 44.78 -11.23 -26.63
N SER A 155 44.34 -12.23 -25.98
CA SER A 155 44.71 -13.63 -26.09
C SER A 155 45.32 -14.32 -24.87
N GLN A 156 44.72 -15.46 -24.55
CA GLN A 156 45.28 -16.73 -24.07
C GLN A 156 45.71 -16.85 -22.61
N ALA A 157 45.02 -17.69 -21.87
CA ALA A 157 45.19 -19.15 -21.70
C ALA A 157 46.47 -19.50 -20.93
N ASP A 158 46.40 -20.17 -19.82
CA ASP A 158 46.67 -21.57 -19.64
C ASP A 158 47.03 -21.92 -18.18
N GLU A 159 46.51 -23.03 -17.76
CA GLU A 159 46.94 -24.07 -16.82
C GLU A 159 47.84 -23.74 -15.60
N ALA A 160 47.37 -24.11 -14.46
CA ALA A 160 47.86 -25.22 -13.63
C ALA A 160 46.91 -25.45 -12.42
#